data_74ee4c56bfcd6ef5219c9957153468e7
#
_entry.id   74ee4c56bfcd6ef5219c9957153468e7
#
_cell.length_a   1.000
_cell.length_b   1.000
_cell.length_c   1.000
_cell.angle_alpha   90.00
_cell.angle_beta   90.00
_cell.angle_gamma   90.00
#
_symmetry.space_group_name_H-M   'P 1'
#
loop_
_entity.id
_entity.type
_entity.pdbx_description
1 polymer ?
#
loop_
_entity_poly.entity_id
_entity_poly.type
_entity_poly.pdbx_seq_one_letter_code
_entity_poly.pdbx_strand_id
1 'polypeptide(L)'
;MRDLLDFYASAPLLELGHEADRVREAKHPHGVVTYIVDRNINYTNVCVADCGFCAFYRRPKHGEGYTLSFEQIGEKIEETKALGGVQILIQGGHNPYIPFEWYLDLLRYIKRHHPIHVHGFSPSEVDFFATRFRLEARDVIRELRGAGLDSIPGGGGEILVQRVRDIAAPKKAGADRWLEIMELAHGEGMKTSVTMMYGIGETLAERLEHLERVRALQARTGGFTAFITWPLQPENTPTMSHMPKTDAETYLRTVAIARIVLDN
;
A
#
# COMPACT_ATOMS: atom_id res chain seq x y z
N MET A 1 17.08 3.62 -19.54
CA MET A 1 15.61 3.60 -19.60
C MET A 1 15.07 2.93 -20.88
N ARG A 2 15.50 3.36 -22.08
CA ARG A 2 15.00 2.76 -23.35
C ARG A 2 15.27 1.26 -23.42
N ASP A 3 16.48 0.83 -23.11
CA ASP A 3 16.85 -0.60 -23.11
C ASP A 3 16.05 -1.42 -22.08
N LEU A 4 15.75 -0.86 -20.90
CA LEU A 4 14.98 -1.54 -19.88
C LEU A 4 13.50 -1.65 -20.25
N LEU A 5 12.92 -0.64 -20.91
CA LEU A 5 11.56 -0.69 -21.42
C LEU A 5 11.43 -1.71 -22.54
N ASP A 6 12.38 -1.73 -23.46
CA ASP A 6 12.41 -2.71 -24.56
C ASP A 6 12.58 -4.13 -24.01
N PHE A 7 13.43 -4.32 -23.02
CA PHE A 7 13.61 -5.61 -22.32
C PHE A 7 12.32 -6.04 -21.62
N TYR A 8 11.68 -5.14 -20.89
CA TYR A 8 10.39 -5.42 -20.24
C TYR A 8 9.31 -5.83 -21.24
N ALA A 9 9.23 -5.12 -22.37
CA ALA A 9 8.19 -5.32 -23.38
C ALA A 9 8.39 -6.59 -24.21
N SER A 10 9.63 -6.91 -24.60
CA SER A 10 9.91 -7.85 -25.68
C SER A 10 10.74 -9.08 -25.29
N ALA A 11 11.48 -9.06 -24.16
CA ALA A 11 12.28 -10.22 -23.76
C ALA A 11 11.39 -11.48 -23.55
N PRO A 12 11.86 -12.69 -23.88
CA PRO A 12 11.19 -13.90 -23.49
C PRO A 12 10.97 -13.97 -21.97
N LEU A 13 9.81 -14.47 -21.53
CA LEU A 13 9.46 -14.48 -20.09
C LEU A 13 10.53 -15.20 -19.24
N LEU A 14 11.08 -16.30 -19.75
CA LEU A 14 12.14 -17.06 -19.04
C LEU A 14 13.44 -16.26 -18.91
N GLU A 15 13.81 -15.47 -19.91
CA GLU A 15 14.98 -14.61 -19.85
C GLU A 15 14.81 -13.52 -18.80
N LEU A 16 13.65 -12.86 -18.82
CA LEU A 16 13.30 -11.85 -17.79
C LEU A 16 13.29 -12.48 -16.38
N GLY A 17 12.76 -13.69 -16.24
CA GLY A 17 12.75 -14.45 -15.00
C GLY A 17 14.15 -14.81 -14.51
N HIS A 18 15.05 -15.23 -15.41
CA HIS A 18 16.45 -15.50 -15.07
C HIS A 18 17.19 -14.27 -14.55
N GLU A 19 17.02 -13.13 -15.20
CA GLU A 19 17.64 -11.89 -14.73
C GLU A 19 17.11 -11.47 -13.35
N ALA A 20 15.80 -11.59 -13.12
CA ALA A 20 15.19 -11.32 -11.82
C ALA A 20 15.72 -12.28 -10.74
N ASP A 21 15.89 -13.57 -11.07
CA ASP A 21 16.42 -14.57 -10.14
C ASP A 21 17.89 -14.32 -9.80
N ARG A 22 18.71 -13.86 -10.76
CA ARG A 22 20.09 -13.43 -10.48
C ARG A 22 20.15 -12.31 -9.44
N VAL A 23 19.26 -11.31 -9.54
CA VAL A 23 19.17 -10.23 -8.54
C VAL A 23 18.74 -10.79 -7.18
N ARG A 24 17.75 -11.69 -7.16
CA ARG A 24 17.30 -12.38 -5.93
C ARG A 24 18.48 -13.16 -5.29
N GLU A 25 19.18 -13.94 -6.10
CA GLU A 25 20.27 -14.79 -5.61
C GLU A 25 21.44 -14.00 -5.03
N ALA A 26 21.80 -12.86 -5.67
CA ALA A 26 22.80 -11.95 -5.15
C ALA A 26 22.42 -11.37 -3.77
N LYS A 27 21.13 -11.12 -3.53
CA LYS A 27 20.63 -10.60 -2.25
C LYS A 27 20.35 -11.70 -1.22
N HIS A 28 19.93 -12.87 -1.64
CA HIS A 28 19.48 -13.99 -0.80
C HIS A 28 20.10 -15.32 -1.26
N PRO A 29 21.42 -15.48 -1.14
CA PRO A 29 22.14 -16.64 -1.70
C PRO A 29 21.76 -17.98 -1.05
N HIS A 30 21.15 -17.94 0.14
CA HIS A 30 20.74 -19.14 0.88
C HIS A 30 19.39 -19.72 0.45
N GLY A 31 18.72 -19.12 -0.54
CA GLY A 31 17.44 -19.60 -1.04
C GLY A 31 16.26 -19.54 -0.04
N VAL A 32 16.45 -18.84 1.09
CA VAL A 32 15.38 -18.68 2.08
C VAL A 32 14.40 -17.63 1.60
N VAL A 33 13.11 -17.99 1.61
CA VAL A 33 11.99 -17.09 1.36
C VAL A 33 11.20 -16.89 2.66
N THR A 34 11.09 -15.66 3.11
CA THR A 34 10.32 -15.30 4.31
C THR A 34 8.90 -14.91 3.93
N TYR A 35 7.98 -15.10 4.86
CA TYR A 35 6.59 -14.67 4.73
C TYR A 35 6.06 -14.19 6.09
N ILE A 36 4.98 -13.41 6.06
CA ILE A 36 4.29 -12.93 7.24
C ILE A 36 2.88 -13.57 7.24
N VAL A 37 2.48 -14.09 8.40
CA VAL A 37 1.08 -14.44 8.66
C VAL A 37 0.43 -13.22 9.28
N ASP A 38 -0.43 -12.56 8.53
CA ASP A 38 -1.16 -11.37 8.98
C ASP A 38 -2.63 -11.42 8.57
N ARG A 39 -3.39 -10.42 9.02
CA ARG A 39 -4.78 -10.23 8.64
C ARG A 39 -5.04 -8.77 8.28
N ASN A 40 -5.69 -8.55 7.14
CA ASN A 40 -6.22 -7.25 6.80
C ASN A 40 -7.51 -6.98 7.60
N ILE A 41 -7.51 -5.89 8.37
CA ILE A 41 -8.67 -5.41 9.13
C ILE A 41 -9.05 -4.03 8.61
N ASN A 42 -10.21 -3.96 7.95
CA ASN A 42 -10.76 -2.69 7.50
C ASN A 42 -11.66 -2.13 8.61
N TYR A 43 -11.18 -1.14 9.36
CA TYR A 43 -11.91 -0.57 10.49
C TYR A 43 -13.17 0.21 10.08
N THR A 44 -13.25 0.68 8.83
CA THR A 44 -14.44 1.31 8.23
C THR A 44 -14.44 1.16 6.71
N ASN A 45 -15.62 1.01 6.11
CA ASN A 45 -15.80 1.09 4.66
C ASN A 45 -16.34 2.45 4.20
N VAL A 46 -16.69 3.34 5.12
CA VAL A 46 -17.15 4.69 4.77
C VAL A 46 -15.98 5.51 4.24
N CYS A 47 -16.10 6.02 3.01
CA CYS A 47 -15.01 6.70 2.33
C CYS A 47 -15.51 7.84 1.42
N VAL A 48 -14.77 8.95 1.39
CA VAL A 48 -15.01 10.10 0.50
C VAL A 48 -14.05 10.14 -0.69
N ALA A 49 -13.13 9.18 -0.81
CA ALA A 49 -12.11 9.19 -1.87
C ALA A 49 -12.65 8.77 -3.24
N ASP A 50 -13.78 8.06 -3.31
CA ASP A 50 -14.47 7.66 -4.56
C ASP A 50 -13.53 7.01 -5.61
N CYS A 51 -12.60 6.13 -5.18
CA CYS A 51 -11.66 5.48 -6.10
C CYS A 51 -12.40 4.58 -7.10
N GLY A 52 -12.07 4.72 -8.39
CA GLY A 52 -12.74 4.01 -9.47
C GLY A 52 -12.59 2.48 -9.45
N PHE A 53 -11.55 1.97 -8.80
CA PHE A 53 -11.24 0.55 -8.67
C PHE A 53 -11.75 -0.10 -7.36
N CYS A 54 -12.21 0.68 -6.38
CA CYS A 54 -12.52 0.16 -5.05
C CYS A 54 -13.97 -0.30 -4.94
N ALA A 55 -14.21 -1.60 -5.02
CA ALA A 55 -15.54 -2.19 -4.82
C ALA A 55 -15.98 -2.20 -3.34
N PHE A 56 -15.06 -1.92 -2.42
CA PHE A 56 -15.28 -2.06 -0.99
C PHE A 56 -15.95 -0.85 -0.35
N TYR A 57 -15.62 0.37 -0.80
CA TYR A 57 -16.06 1.57 -0.12
C TYR A 57 -17.57 1.81 -0.20
N ARG A 58 -18.09 2.48 0.80
CA ARG A 58 -19.44 3.05 0.82
C ARG A 58 -19.37 4.55 1.04
N ARG A 59 -20.18 5.31 0.31
CA ARG A 59 -20.27 6.76 0.52
C ARG A 59 -20.83 7.08 1.90
N PRO A 60 -20.47 8.25 2.49
CA PRO A 60 -21.11 8.74 3.71
C PRO A 60 -22.64 8.61 3.68
N LYS A 61 -23.23 8.14 4.78
CA LYS A 61 -24.68 7.88 4.95
C LYS A 61 -25.25 6.70 4.15
N HIS A 62 -24.43 5.89 3.48
CA HIS A 62 -24.89 4.66 2.86
C HIS A 62 -25.28 3.62 3.93
N GLY A 63 -26.40 2.92 3.72
CA GLY A 63 -26.95 1.97 4.72
C GLY A 63 -26.04 0.79 5.08
N GLU A 64 -25.09 0.44 4.20
CA GLU A 64 -24.07 -0.60 4.44
C GLU A 64 -22.76 -0.03 5.00
N GLY A 65 -22.72 1.27 5.30
CA GLY A 65 -21.56 1.90 5.91
C GLY A 65 -21.36 1.41 7.35
N TYR A 66 -20.13 1.08 7.72
CA TYR A 66 -19.82 0.66 9.08
C TYR A 66 -18.53 1.31 9.60
N THR A 67 -18.39 1.30 10.90
CA THR A 67 -17.14 1.49 11.65
C THR A 67 -17.12 0.42 12.73
N LEU A 68 -16.06 -0.38 12.79
CA LEU A 68 -15.90 -1.43 13.78
C LEU A 68 -15.66 -0.83 15.16
N SER A 69 -16.18 -1.47 16.20
CA SER A 69 -15.77 -1.15 17.57
C SER A 69 -14.37 -1.69 17.88
N PHE A 70 -13.74 -1.18 18.94
CA PHE A 70 -12.42 -1.66 19.36
C PHE A 70 -12.46 -3.14 19.76
N GLU A 71 -13.54 -3.60 20.37
CA GLU A 71 -13.76 -5.00 20.72
C GLU A 71 -13.83 -5.89 19.49
N GLN A 72 -14.57 -5.48 18.45
CA GLN A 72 -14.65 -6.21 17.19
C GLN A 72 -13.29 -6.31 16.47
N ILE A 73 -12.47 -5.25 16.57
CA ILE A 73 -11.10 -5.27 16.07
C ILE A 73 -10.24 -6.20 16.92
N GLY A 74 -10.39 -6.16 18.25
CA GLY A 74 -9.70 -7.04 19.19
C GLY A 74 -9.98 -8.53 18.93
N GLU A 75 -11.25 -8.90 18.72
CA GLU A 75 -11.64 -10.27 18.37
C GLU A 75 -10.91 -10.76 17.11
N LYS A 76 -10.87 -9.92 16.07
CA LYS A 76 -10.13 -10.24 14.82
C LYS A 76 -8.63 -10.40 15.03
N ILE A 77 -8.05 -9.64 15.94
CA ILE A 77 -6.62 -9.76 16.31
C ILE A 77 -6.39 -11.10 17.03
N GLU A 78 -7.24 -11.48 18.00
CA GLU A 78 -7.08 -12.75 18.72
C GLU A 78 -7.27 -13.96 17.78
N GLU A 79 -8.23 -13.92 16.85
CA GLU A 79 -8.35 -14.93 15.79
C GLU A 79 -7.06 -15.05 14.97
N THR A 80 -6.44 -13.90 14.62
CA THR A 80 -5.18 -13.85 13.87
C THR A 80 -4.03 -14.48 14.66
N LYS A 81 -3.89 -14.14 15.93
CA LYS A 81 -2.87 -14.70 16.83
C LYS A 81 -3.05 -16.22 17.03
N ALA A 82 -4.29 -16.69 17.14
CA ALA A 82 -4.60 -18.11 17.25
C ALA A 82 -4.14 -18.93 16.03
N LEU A 83 -4.03 -18.29 14.85
CA LEU A 83 -3.50 -18.87 13.62
C LEU A 83 -1.98 -18.65 13.44
N GLY A 84 -1.28 -18.17 14.48
CA GLY A 84 0.15 -17.87 14.42
C GLY A 84 0.48 -16.53 13.78
N GLY A 85 -0.50 -15.64 13.62
CA GLY A 85 -0.30 -14.30 13.08
C GLY A 85 0.53 -13.43 14.02
N VAL A 86 1.44 -12.66 13.43
CA VAL A 86 2.39 -11.79 14.14
C VAL A 86 2.16 -10.31 13.86
N GLN A 87 1.31 -10.02 12.90
CA GLN A 87 1.02 -8.68 12.41
C GLN A 87 -0.46 -8.56 12.04
N ILE A 88 -0.98 -7.34 12.07
CA ILE A 88 -2.21 -6.95 11.39
C ILE A 88 -1.92 -5.85 10.37
N LEU A 89 -2.61 -5.91 9.23
CA LEU A 89 -2.69 -4.81 8.28
C LEU A 89 -4.00 -4.06 8.54
N ILE A 90 -3.92 -2.87 9.15
CA ILE A 90 -5.11 -2.09 9.50
C ILE A 90 -5.24 -0.85 8.60
N GLN A 91 -6.28 -0.82 7.81
CA GLN A 91 -6.59 0.26 6.86
C GLN A 91 -8.09 0.51 6.83
N GLY A 92 -8.52 1.68 6.36
CA GLY A 92 -9.94 1.98 6.23
C GLY A 92 -10.24 3.02 5.16
N GLY A 93 -11.52 3.33 5.02
CA GLY A 93 -11.96 4.43 4.18
C GLY A 93 -11.62 5.78 4.80
N HIS A 94 -11.49 6.81 3.95
CA HIS A 94 -11.41 8.20 4.39
C HIS A 94 -12.75 8.64 4.96
N ASN A 95 -13.01 8.25 6.21
CA ASN A 95 -14.28 8.47 6.89
C ASN A 95 -14.32 9.87 7.53
N PRO A 96 -15.20 10.78 7.05
CA PRO A 96 -15.24 12.15 7.55
C PRO A 96 -15.86 12.29 8.94
N TYR A 97 -16.42 11.22 9.50
CA TYR A 97 -17.13 11.25 10.78
C TYR A 97 -16.28 10.80 11.96
N ILE A 98 -15.15 10.12 11.72
CA ILE A 98 -14.25 9.64 12.76
C ILE A 98 -13.30 10.79 13.15
N PRO A 99 -13.23 11.19 14.43
CA PRO A 99 -12.27 12.19 14.90
C PRO A 99 -10.85 11.61 14.97
N PHE A 100 -9.82 12.46 14.91
CA PHE A 100 -8.42 12.01 14.92
C PHE A 100 -8.06 11.22 16.18
N GLU A 101 -8.55 11.65 17.32
CA GLU A 101 -8.31 10.97 18.61
C GLU A 101 -8.80 9.51 18.60
N TRP A 102 -9.86 9.18 17.89
CA TRP A 102 -10.32 7.80 17.76
C TRP A 102 -9.25 6.85 17.18
N TYR A 103 -8.46 7.33 16.18
CA TYR A 103 -7.39 6.53 15.59
C TYR A 103 -6.24 6.32 16.59
N LEU A 104 -5.92 7.34 17.37
CA LEU A 104 -4.92 7.25 18.43
C LEU A 104 -5.36 6.29 19.54
N ASP A 105 -6.62 6.38 19.95
CA ASP A 105 -7.19 5.50 20.98
C ASP A 105 -7.29 4.06 20.50
N LEU A 106 -7.60 3.82 19.22
CA LEU A 106 -7.56 2.49 18.61
C LEU A 106 -6.15 1.86 18.73
N LEU A 107 -5.11 2.61 18.37
CA LEU A 107 -3.73 2.14 18.48
C LEU A 107 -3.34 1.85 19.93
N ARG A 108 -3.66 2.77 20.86
CA ARG A 108 -3.43 2.58 22.30
C ARG A 108 -4.17 1.35 22.84
N TYR A 109 -5.42 1.16 22.42
CA TYR A 109 -6.21 -0.02 22.78
C TYR A 109 -5.54 -1.31 22.30
N ILE A 110 -5.16 -1.38 21.02
CA ILE A 110 -4.48 -2.55 20.45
C ILE A 110 -3.20 -2.84 21.23
N LYS A 111 -2.33 -1.85 21.46
CA LYS A 111 -1.06 -2.07 22.16
C LYS A 111 -1.24 -2.50 23.62
N ARG A 112 -2.28 -2.04 24.27
CA ARG A 112 -2.57 -2.39 25.67
C ARG A 112 -3.15 -3.80 25.83
N HIS A 113 -4.05 -4.19 24.93
CA HIS A 113 -4.85 -5.41 25.10
C HIS A 113 -4.42 -6.56 24.18
N HIS A 114 -3.84 -6.23 23.04
CA HIS A 114 -3.51 -7.18 21.98
C HIS A 114 -2.09 -6.89 21.43
N PRO A 115 -1.01 -7.23 22.17
CA PRO A 115 0.35 -6.94 21.72
C PRO A 115 0.65 -7.69 20.42
N ILE A 116 0.60 -6.95 19.32
CA ILE A 116 0.85 -7.40 17.96
C ILE A 116 1.48 -6.26 17.15
N HIS A 117 2.21 -6.57 16.08
CA HIS A 117 2.72 -5.55 15.16
C HIS A 117 1.57 -4.92 14.37
N VAL A 118 1.48 -3.60 14.39
CA VAL A 118 0.45 -2.82 13.68
C VAL A 118 1.06 -2.17 12.44
N HIS A 119 0.78 -2.76 11.28
CA HIS A 119 1.07 -2.19 9.96
C HIS A 119 -0.17 -1.46 9.48
N GLY A 120 -0.21 -0.13 9.53
CA GLY A 120 -1.49 0.56 9.34
C GLY A 120 -1.37 1.97 8.79
N PHE A 121 -2.52 2.47 8.37
CA PHE A 121 -2.72 3.80 7.84
C PHE A 121 -1.81 4.15 6.66
N SER A 122 -2.30 3.91 5.46
CA SER A 122 -1.59 4.25 4.21
C SER A 122 -1.21 5.74 4.13
N PRO A 123 -0.24 6.13 3.30
CA PRO A 123 0.06 7.54 3.04
C PRO A 123 -1.17 8.35 2.63
N SER A 124 -2.11 7.72 1.94
CA SER A 124 -3.37 8.35 1.56
C SER A 124 -4.25 8.68 2.76
N GLU A 125 -4.25 7.81 3.80
CA GLU A 125 -4.96 8.08 5.05
C GLU A 125 -4.22 9.14 5.87
N VAL A 126 -2.90 9.11 5.93
CA VAL A 126 -2.09 10.16 6.58
C VAL A 126 -2.36 11.53 5.96
N ASP A 127 -2.41 11.62 4.63
CA ASP A 127 -2.75 12.87 3.93
C ASP A 127 -4.20 13.33 4.21
N PHE A 128 -5.12 12.36 4.25
CA PHE A 128 -6.50 12.64 4.64
C PHE A 128 -6.58 13.18 6.08
N PHE A 129 -5.87 12.60 7.03
CA PHE A 129 -5.83 13.07 8.41
C PHE A 129 -5.22 14.48 8.49
N ALA A 130 -4.08 14.70 7.84
CA ALA A 130 -3.42 16.00 7.78
C ALA A 130 -4.37 17.09 7.27
N THR A 131 -5.01 16.84 6.14
CA THR A 131 -5.95 17.78 5.51
C THR A 131 -7.21 17.97 6.35
N ARG A 132 -7.82 16.90 6.82
CA ARG A 132 -9.11 16.93 7.55
C ARG A 132 -9.02 17.62 8.89
N PHE A 133 -7.91 17.41 9.61
CA PHE A 133 -7.70 17.91 10.95
C PHE A 133 -6.77 19.13 11.00
N ARG A 134 -6.31 19.62 9.83
CA ARG A 134 -5.41 20.78 9.69
C ARG A 134 -4.10 20.61 10.48
N LEU A 135 -3.50 19.44 10.34
CA LEU A 135 -2.22 19.05 10.93
C LEU A 135 -1.15 18.94 9.85
N GLU A 136 0.10 19.09 10.23
CA GLU A 136 1.20 18.72 9.36
C GLU A 136 1.31 17.20 9.27
N ALA A 137 1.61 16.66 8.07
CA ALA A 137 1.70 15.20 7.88
C ALA A 137 2.75 14.57 8.81
N ARG A 138 3.85 15.28 9.08
CA ARG A 138 4.88 14.83 10.03
C ARG A 138 4.32 14.67 11.44
N ASP A 139 3.49 15.60 11.89
CA ASP A 139 2.90 15.55 13.23
C ASP A 139 1.87 14.42 13.32
N VAL A 140 1.06 14.21 12.26
CA VAL A 140 0.18 13.04 12.16
C VAL A 140 0.97 11.73 12.32
N ILE A 141 2.10 11.59 11.62
CA ILE A 141 2.96 10.39 11.71
C ILE A 141 3.51 10.21 13.13
N ARG A 142 3.97 11.30 13.77
CA ARG A 142 4.49 11.27 15.15
C ARG A 142 3.43 10.85 16.15
N GLU A 143 2.23 11.41 16.05
CA GLU A 143 1.12 11.08 16.93
C GLU A 143 0.69 9.61 16.77
N LEU A 144 0.54 9.13 15.52
CA LEU A 144 0.21 7.74 15.25
C LEU A 144 1.30 6.79 15.79
N ARG A 145 2.58 7.11 15.56
CA ARG A 145 3.71 6.34 16.09
C ARG A 145 3.71 6.35 17.62
N GLY A 146 3.52 7.53 18.24
CA GLY A 146 3.43 7.68 19.70
C GLY A 146 2.27 6.89 20.32
N ALA A 147 1.18 6.72 19.58
CA ALA A 147 0.03 5.91 19.99
C ALA A 147 0.23 4.39 19.78
N GLY A 148 1.25 3.96 19.01
CA GLY A 148 1.59 2.55 18.83
C GLY A 148 1.57 2.03 17.39
N LEU A 149 1.57 2.89 16.37
CA LEU A 149 1.76 2.47 15.00
C LEU A 149 3.21 2.00 14.78
N ASP A 150 3.42 0.80 14.27
CA ASP A 150 4.78 0.25 14.07
C ASP A 150 5.32 0.49 12.66
N SER A 151 4.49 0.44 11.63
CA SER A 151 4.89 0.62 10.24
C SER A 151 3.73 1.05 9.35
N ILE A 152 4.04 1.60 8.16
CA ILE A 152 3.04 2.13 7.23
C ILE A 152 3.01 1.30 5.94
N PRO A 153 1.83 0.78 5.51
CA PRO A 153 1.67 0.06 4.25
C PRO A 153 1.69 0.99 3.04
N GLY A 154 2.05 0.43 1.89
CA GLY A 154 2.11 1.15 0.61
C GLY A 154 0.77 1.49 -0.03
N GLY A 155 -0.33 1.29 0.67
CA GLY A 155 -1.67 1.58 0.15
C GLY A 155 -1.83 3.01 -0.38
N GLY A 156 -2.65 3.19 -1.40
CA GLY A 156 -2.78 4.48 -2.08
C GLY A 156 -1.66 4.81 -3.06
N GLY A 157 -0.67 3.93 -3.23
CA GLY A 157 0.40 4.08 -4.22
C GLY A 157 -0.10 3.90 -5.66
N GLU A 158 -0.98 2.93 -5.89
CA GLU A 158 -1.43 2.44 -7.19
C GLU A 158 -0.29 2.52 -8.24
N ILE A 159 -0.31 3.52 -9.13
CA ILE A 159 0.82 3.91 -9.99
C ILE A 159 1.22 5.35 -9.62
N LEU A 160 2.50 5.57 -9.30
CA LEU A 160 3.04 6.88 -8.89
C LEU A 160 3.33 7.80 -10.09
N VAL A 161 2.40 7.83 -11.04
CA VAL A 161 2.36 8.74 -12.19
C VAL A 161 1.05 9.51 -12.13
N GLN A 162 1.10 10.83 -12.12
CA GLN A 162 -0.07 11.66 -11.83
C GLN A 162 -1.23 11.41 -12.80
N ARG A 163 -0.97 11.28 -14.10
CA ARG A 163 -2.00 10.94 -15.09
C ARG A 163 -2.83 9.70 -14.71
N VAL A 164 -2.16 8.65 -14.26
CA VAL A 164 -2.82 7.38 -13.90
C VAL A 164 -3.61 7.55 -12.60
N ARG A 165 -3.07 8.31 -11.65
CA ARG A 165 -3.74 8.62 -10.38
C ARG A 165 -5.03 9.42 -10.59
N ASP A 166 -5.01 10.38 -11.50
CA ASP A 166 -6.17 11.21 -11.83
C ASP A 166 -7.33 10.37 -12.41
N ILE A 167 -7.01 9.25 -13.06
CA ILE A 167 -8.01 8.29 -13.55
C ILE A 167 -8.50 7.36 -12.41
N ALA A 168 -7.58 6.82 -11.63
CA ALA A 168 -7.89 5.75 -10.69
C ALA A 168 -8.44 6.26 -9.34
N ALA A 169 -7.87 7.34 -8.80
CA ALA A 169 -8.15 7.84 -7.46
C ALA A 169 -7.90 9.36 -7.34
N PRO A 170 -8.65 10.21 -8.05
CA PRO A 170 -8.36 11.65 -8.17
C PRO A 170 -8.46 12.43 -6.84
N LYS A 171 -9.10 11.85 -5.83
CA LYS A 171 -9.28 12.49 -4.51
C LYS A 171 -8.28 11.98 -3.46
N LYS A 172 -7.35 11.10 -3.83
CA LYS A 172 -6.25 10.68 -2.97
C LYS A 172 -5.02 11.55 -3.17
N ALA A 173 -4.07 11.44 -2.25
CA ALA A 173 -2.76 12.07 -2.37
C ALA A 173 -2.16 11.89 -3.77
N GLY A 174 -1.64 12.94 -4.38
CA GLY A 174 -0.91 12.88 -5.64
C GLY A 174 0.37 12.03 -5.53
N ALA A 175 1.00 11.71 -6.65
CA ALA A 175 2.19 10.86 -6.67
C ALA A 175 3.35 11.44 -5.82
N ASP A 176 3.62 12.74 -5.95
CA ASP A 176 4.68 13.41 -5.19
C ASP A 176 4.35 13.48 -3.70
N ARG A 177 3.08 13.77 -3.37
CA ARG A 177 2.62 13.81 -1.98
C ARG A 177 2.70 12.45 -1.29
N TRP A 178 2.40 11.37 -2.01
CA TRP A 178 2.56 10.01 -1.49
C TRP A 178 4.03 9.73 -1.12
N LEU A 179 4.97 10.06 -2.03
CA LEU A 179 6.41 9.89 -1.79
C LEU A 179 6.92 10.77 -0.65
N GLU A 180 6.47 12.03 -0.57
CA GLU A 180 6.79 12.94 0.53
C GLU A 180 6.38 12.35 1.89
N ILE A 181 5.16 11.83 2.00
CA ILE A 181 4.68 11.21 3.24
C ILE A 181 5.53 10.00 3.64
N MET A 182 5.92 9.16 2.66
CA MET A 182 6.83 8.05 2.94
C MET A 182 8.21 8.53 3.39
N GLU A 183 8.75 9.57 2.77
CA GLU A 183 10.02 10.17 3.17
C GLU A 183 9.96 10.75 4.58
N LEU A 184 8.85 11.43 4.94
CA LEU A 184 8.61 11.91 6.29
C LEU A 184 8.55 10.74 7.30
N ALA A 185 7.85 9.66 6.97
CA ALA A 185 7.76 8.48 7.82
C ALA A 185 9.15 7.84 8.05
N HIS A 186 9.96 7.71 7.00
CA HIS A 186 11.33 7.22 7.11
C HIS A 186 12.20 8.15 7.98
N GLY A 187 12.04 9.47 7.82
CA GLY A 187 12.72 10.47 8.65
C GLY A 187 12.33 10.41 10.13
N GLU A 188 11.13 9.96 10.45
CA GLU A 188 10.69 9.67 11.82
C GLU A 188 11.10 8.26 12.29
N GLY A 189 11.90 7.51 11.51
CA GLY A 189 12.41 6.18 11.86
C GLY A 189 11.40 5.04 11.66
N MET A 190 10.30 5.27 10.97
CA MET A 190 9.34 4.23 10.64
C MET A 190 9.79 3.45 9.40
N LYS A 191 9.50 2.16 9.38
CA LYS A 191 9.61 1.32 8.18
C LYS A 191 8.28 1.28 7.46
N THR A 192 8.34 1.14 6.13
CA THR A 192 7.14 1.14 5.28
C THR A 192 7.23 0.07 4.20
N SER A 193 6.11 -0.27 3.58
CA SER A 193 6.10 -1.06 2.35
C SER A 193 5.67 -0.21 1.15
N VAL A 194 5.81 -0.75 -0.04
CA VAL A 194 5.33 -0.14 -1.29
C VAL A 194 4.41 -1.10 -2.00
N THR A 195 3.34 -0.57 -2.57
CA THR A 195 2.46 -1.33 -3.46
C THR A 195 2.41 -0.68 -4.84
N MET A 196 2.24 -1.50 -5.86
CA MET A 196 1.88 -1.08 -7.21
C MET A 196 0.65 -1.86 -7.67
N MET A 197 -0.44 -1.15 -7.98
CA MET A 197 -1.61 -1.75 -8.62
C MET A 197 -1.61 -1.37 -10.10
N TYR A 198 -1.66 -2.35 -10.98
CA TYR A 198 -1.61 -2.15 -12.43
C TYR A 198 -2.80 -2.81 -13.15
N GLY A 199 -2.93 -2.52 -14.45
CA GLY A 199 -4.12 -2.88 -15.22
C GLY A 199 -5.24 -1.84 -15.14
N ILE A 200 -4.89 -0.59 -14.80
CA ILE A 200 -5.80 0.54 -14.60
C ILE A 200 -5.68 1.60 -15.71
N GLY A 201 -5.06 1.23 -16.84
CA GLY A 201 -4.89 2.09 -18.00
C GLY A 201 -3.53 2.81 -18.08
N GLU A 202 -2.56 2.32 -17.34
CA GLU A 202 -1.17 2.73 -17.42
C GLU A 202 -0.43 2.04 -18.58
N THR A 203 0.67 2.63 -19.02
CA THR A 203 1.64 2.04 -19.95
C THR A 203 2.76 1.31 -19.21
N LEU A 204 3.54 0.46 -19.94
CA LEU A 204 4.73 -0.18 -19.36
C LEU A 204 5.78 0.87 -18.90
N ALA A 205 5.91 1.97 -19.63
CA ALA A 205 6.80 3.07 -19.24
C ALA A 205 6.38 3.69 -17.90
N GLU A 206 5.08 3.84 -17.65
CA GLU A 206 4.56 4.37 -16.39
C GLU A 206 4.72 3.39 -15.23
N ARG A 207 4.70 2.06 -15.48
CA ARG A 207 5.09 1.08 -14.46
C ARG A 207 6.57 1.21 -14.10
N LEU A 208 7.44 1.38 -15.10
CA LEU A 208 8.87 1.62 -14.86
C LEU A 208 9.11 2.94 -14.10
N GLU A 209 8.43 4.01 -14.48
CA GLU A 209 8.52 5.29 -13.76
C GLU A 209 8.14 5.13 -12.29
N HIS A 210 7.06 4.39 -11.98
CA HIS A 210 6.72 4.07 -10.59
C HIS A 210 7.88 3.39 -9.86
N LEU A 211 8.47 2.36 -10.46
CA LEU A 211 9.59 1.61 -9.87
C LEU A 211 10.82 2.49 -9.67
N GLU A 212 11.17 3.31 -10.64
CA GLU A 212 12.30 4.24 -10.56
C GLU A 212 12.13 5.28 -9.45
N ARG A 213 10.92 5.82 -9.29
CA ARG A 213 10.58 6.77 -8.21
C ARG A 213 10.72 6.12 -6.83
N VAL A 214 10.24 4.89 -6.70
CA VAL A 214 10.39 4.10 -5.46
C VAL A 214 11.86 3.81 -5.18
N ARG A 215 12.61 3.35 -6.17
CA ARG A 215 14.05 3.08 -6.07
C ARG A 215 14.84 4.32 -5.64
N ALA A 216 14.52 5.47 -6.24
CA ALA A 216 15.16 6.74 -5.90
C ALA A 216 14.90 7.15 -4.44
N LEU A 217 13.68 6.96 -3.92
CA LEU A 217 13.37 7.23 -2.52
C LEU A 217 14.06 6.22 -1.60
N GLN A 218 14.07 4.93 -1.96
CA GLN A 218 14.78 3.90 -1.20
C GLN A 218 16.27 4.21 -1.08
N ALA A 219 16.93 4.63 -2.17
CA ALA A 219 18.34 4.99 -2.17
C ALA A 219 18.67 6.15 -1.21
N ARG A 220 17.71 7.09 -0.99
CA ARG A 220 17.90 8.19 -0.04
C ARG A 220 17.61 7.81 1.40
N THR A 221 16.67 6.93 1.64
CA THR A 221 16.10 6.74 2.98
C THR A 221 16.31 5.34 3.57
N GLY A 222 16.45 4.30 2.74
CA GLY A 222 16.51 2.91 3.19
C GLY A 222 15.31 2.46 4.02
N GLY A 223 14.15 3.11 3.85
CA GLY A 223 12.98 2.93 4.71
C GLY A 223 12.00 1.86 4.25
N PHE A 224 11.96 1.55 2.96
CA PHE A 224 11.09 0.49 2.43
C PHE A 224 11.62 -0.90 2.78
N THR A 225 10.73 -1.79 3.21
CA THR A 225 11.06 -3.18 3.58
C THR A 225 10.50 -4.21 2.60
N ALA A 226 9.49 -3.85 1.82
CA ALA A 226 8.85 -4.73 0.86
C ALA A 226 8.23 -3.95 -0.28
N PHE A 227 8.20 -4.57 -1.46
CA PHE A 227 7.43 -4.12 -2.62
C PHE A 227 6.44 -5.21 -3.01
N ILE A 228 5.17 -4.83 -3.14
CA ILE A 228 4.08 -5.73 -3.48
C ILE A 228 3.37 -5.22 -4.73
N THR A 229 3.41 -5.98 -5.81
CA THR A 229 2.65 -5.70 -7.02
C THR A 229 1.41 -6.58 -7.11
N TRP A 230 0.29 -6.02 -7.54
CA TRP A 230 -0.97 -6.73 -7.68
C TRP A 230 -1.82 -6.17 -8.83
N PRO A 231 -2.48 -7.02 -9.61
CA PRO A 231 -3.30 -6.57 -10.73
C PRO A 231 -4.67 -6.08 -10.26
N LEU A 232 -5.25 -5.16 -11.03
CA LEU A 232 -6.65 -4.79 -10.86
C LEU A 232 -7.54 -6.03 -10.91
N GLN A 233 -8.47 -6.12 -9.96
CA GLN A 233 -9.62 -7.02 -10.04
C GLN A 233 -10.82 -6.19 -10.47
N PRO A 234 -11.25 -6.27 -11.75
CA PRO A 234 -12.23 -5.33 -12.30
C PRO A 234 -13.66 -5.56 -11.83
N GLU A 235 -13.98 -6.76 -11.34
CA GLU A 235 -15.32 -7.12 -10.94
C GLU A 235 -15.85 -6.23 -9.81
N ASN A 236 -17.07 -5.76 -9.95
CA ASN A 236 -17.78 -4.92 -8.98
C ASN A 236 -17.11 -3.56 -8.71
N THR A 237 -16.12 -3.16 -9.50
CA THR A 237 -15.51 -1.83 -9.36
C THR A 237 -16.47 -0.74 -9.86
N PRO A 238 -16.46 0.47 -9.24
CA PRO A 238 -17.40 1.53 -9.61
C PRO A 238 -17.29 1.99 -11.06
N THR A 239 -16.09 2.11 -11.60
CA THR A 239 -15.86 2.66 -12.94
C THR A 239 -14.90 1.84 -13.82
N MET A 240 -14.30 0.77 -13.30
CA MET A 240 -13.27 -0.01 -14.00
C MET A 240 -13.69 -1.45 -14.32
N SER A 241 -14.98 -1.78 -14.18
CA SER A 241 -15.50 -3.12 -14.48
C SER A 241 -15.33 -3.55 -15.96
N HIS A 242 -15.10 -2.59 -16.85
CA HIS A 242 -14.84 -2.82 -18.27
C HIS A 242 -13.37 -3.15 -18.60
N MET A 243 -12.47 -2.97 -17.63
CA MET A 243 -11.04 -3.24 -17.83
C MET A 243 -10.79 -4.75 -17.98
N PRO A 244 -9.85 -5.17 -18.84
CA PRO A 244 -9.50 -6.58 -18.97
C PRO A 244 -8.81 -7.07 -17.69
N LYS A 245 -9.01 -8.35 -17.38
CA LYS A 245 -8.19 -9.02 -16.36
C LYS A 245 -6.76 -9.16 -16.86
N THR A 246 -5.83 -8.92 -15.96
CA THR A 246 -4.41 -9.19 -16.22
C THR A 246 -4.18 -10.70 -16.32
N ASP A 247 -3.48 -11.15 -17.36
CA ASP A 247 -3.06 -12.52 -17.51
C ASP A 247 -1.82 -12.89 -16.65
N ALA A 248 -1.53 -14.17 -16.58
CA ALA A 248 -0.42 -14.69 -15.79
C ALA A 248 0.94 -14.23 -16.32
N GLU A 249 1.11 -14.10 -17.64
CA GLU A 249 2.35 -13.65 -18.24
C GLU A 249 2.63 -12.21 -17.84
N THR A 250 1.67 -11.31 -18.00
CA THR A 250 1.79 -9.90 -17.58
C THR A 250 2.11 -9.79 -16.09
N TYR A 251 1.50 -10.63 -15.25
CA TYR A 251 1.81 -10.67 -13.82
C TYR A 251 3.27 -11.05 -13.56
N LEU A 252 3.73 -12.16 -14.13
CA LEU A 252 5.10 -12.65 -13.94
C LEU A 252 6.14 -11.67 -14.49
N ARG A 253 5.90 -11.08 -15.66
CA ARG A 253 6.75 -10.03 -16.23
C ARG A 253 6.87 -8.83 -15.30
N THR A 254 5.75 -8.40 -14.71
CA THR A 254 5.73 -7.25 -13.79
C THR A 254 6.48 -7.56 -12.49
N VAL A 255 6.35 -8.74 -11.93
CA VAL A 255 7.12 -9.17 -10.76
C VAL A 255 8.62 -9.23 -11.06
N ALA A 256 8.98 -9.80 -12.22
CA ALA A 256 10.38 -9.92 -12.64
C ALA A 256 11.05 -8.56 -12.85
N ILE A 257 10.41 -7.67 -13.60
CA ILE A 257 10.98 -6.32 -13.85
C ILE A 257 11.07 -5.51 -12.54
N ALA A 258 10.10 -5.65 -11.63
CA ALA A 258 10.16 -5.01 -10.33
C ALA A 258 11.39 -5.47 -9.52
N ARG A 259 11.71 -6.77 -9.54
CA ARG A 259 12.91 -7.31 -8.90
C ARG A 259 14.20 -6.80 -9.52
N ILE A 260 14.25 -6.63 -10.84
CA ILE A 260 15.42 -6.13 -11.56
C ILE A 260 15.67 -4.65 -11.24
N VAL A 261 14.58 -3.84 -11.24
CA VAL A 261 14.68 -2.40 -10.98
C VAL A 261 14.94 -2.08 -9.52
N LEU A 262 14.25 -2.79 -8.61
CA LEU A 262 14.38 -2.57 -7.16
C LEU A 262 15.50 -3.45 -6.59
N ASP A 263 16.73 -3.10 -6.91
CA ASP A 263 17.95 -3.80 -6.53
C ASP A 263 18.58 -3.31 -5.20
N ASN A 264 17.92 -2.37 -4.53
CA ASN A 264 18.38 -1.71 -3.29
C ASN A 264 17.50 -1.97 -2.07
#